data_e01f8ea1ba88cb3346e9187cdf071e50
#
_entry.id   e01f8ea1ba88cb3346e9187cdf071e50
#
_cell.length_a   1.000
_cell.length_b   1.000
_cell.length_c   1.000
_cell.angle_alpha   90.00
_cell.angle_beta   90.00
_cell.angle_gamma   90.00
#
_symmetry.space_group_name_H-M   'P 1'
#
loop_
_entity.id
_entity.type
_entity.pdbx_description
1 polymer ?
#
loop_
_entity_poly.entity_id
_entity_poly.type
_entity_poly.pdbx_seq_one_letter_code
_entity_poly.pdbx_strand_id
1 'polypeptide(L)'
;MRMKYVVTLALLFAAAGCVKYTIVPPAVDLTAFKTAGLVTLKAADVKGDLDVAATQYFLQEVTAAQRIPVVELGTAEAVLAAIGLTEFDRDAALAIGEKYGVEAFFVGEIAVTKVKPQVDLAAPLSKILFARTAFDISMKVRLVSTANGATLWTDSAVRQGTVAAVGVDGGMPVFSIRNKNTAMDEVLREIAFRLTWDFRPTRRRL
;
A
#
# COMPACT_ATOMS: atom_id res chain seq x y z
N MET A 1 -39.10 -48.67 2.41
CA MET A 1 -37.88 -48.36 1.59
C MET A 1 -37.41 -46.91 1.73
N ARG A 2 -38.28 -45.89 1.80
CA ARG A 2 -37.93 -44.44 1.88
C ARG A 2 -37.16 -44.01 3.15
N MET A 3 -37.39 -44.65 4.29
CA MET A 3 -36.77 -44.28 5.56
C MET A 3 -35.26 -44.63 5.63
N LYS A 4 -34.79 -45.65 4.92
CA LYS A 4 -33.37 -46.05 4.88
C LYS A 4 -32.51 -45.00 4.12
N TYR A 5 -33.04 -44.38 3.08
CA TYR A 5 -32.32 -43.32 2.32
C TYR A 5 -32.22 -42.02 3.10
N VAL A 6 -33.19 -41.68 3.95
CA VAL A 6 -33.16 -40.47 4.78
C VAL A 6 -32.05 -40.58 5.83
N VAL A 7 -31.90 -41.76 6.46
CA VAL A 7 -30.85 -42.02 7.47
C VAL A 7 -29.46 -41.98 6.81
N THR A 8 -29.32 -42.56 5.61
CA THR A 8 -28.03 -42.54 4.88
C THR A 8 -27.65 -41.13 4.45
N LEU A 9 -28.62 -40.32 4.03
CA LEU A 9 -28.37 -38.92 3.65
C LEU A 9 -28.01 -38.04 4.86
N ALA A 10 -28.63 -38.29 6.03
CA ALA A 10 -28.30 -37.57 7.27
C ALA A 10 -26.89 -37.91 7.79
N LEU A 11 -26.44 -39.16 7.62
CA LEU A 11 -25.09 -39.58 7.98
C LEU A 11 -24.01 -38.97 7.06
N LEU A 12 -24.32 -38.78 5.79
CA LEU A 12 -23.41 -38.10 4.85
C LEU A 12 -23.22 -36.60 5.18
N PHE A 13 -24.24 -35.92 5.69
CA PHE A 13 -24.13 -34.51 6.14
C PHE A 13 -23.38 -34.36 7.47
N ALA A 14 -23.39 -35.36 8.36
CA ALA A 14 -22.64 -35.34 9.61
C ALA A 14 -21.12 -35.51 9.40
N ALA A 15 -20.68 -36.02 8.27
CA ALA A 15 -19.27 -36.17 7.89
C ALA A 15 -18.67 -34.88 7.29
N ALA A 16 -19.42 -33.79 7.15
CA ALA A 16 -18.88 -32.47 6.84
C ALA A 16 -18.11 -31.94 8.06
N GLY A 17 -16.91 -32.50 8.26
CA GLY A 17 -16.07 -32.28 9.42
C GLY A 17 -15.78 -30.79 9.60
N CYS A 18 -15.92 -30.32 10.82
CA CYS A 18 -15.50 -28.97 11.22
C CYS A 18 -14.05 -28.75 10.81
N VAL A 19 -13.83 -27.95 9.77
CA VAL A 19 -12.49 -27.55 9.38
C VAL A 19 -11.93 -26.68 10.51
N LYS A 20 -10.91 -27.20 11.19
CA LYS A 20 -10.21 -26.43 12.23
C LYS A 20 -9.25 -25.45 11.56
N TYR A 21 -9.32 -24.21 11.99
CA TYR A 21 -8.39 -23.17 11.59
C TYR A 21 -7.58 -22.72 12.81
N THR A 22 -6.30 -22.49 12.61
CA THR A 22 -5.46 -21.77 13.58
C THR A 22 -5.20 -20.36 13.07
N ILE A 23 -5.13 -19.41 14.00
CA ILE A 23 -4.72 -18.02 13.66
C ILE A 23 -3.20 -18.00 13.72
N VAL A 24 -2.59 -17.62 12.62
CA VAL A 24 -1.16 -17.34 12.53
C VAL A 24 -0.99 -15.84 12.78
N PRO A 25 -0.16 -15.44 13.76
CA PRO A 25 0.10 -14.02 14.03
C PRO A 25 0.70 -13.33 12.80
N PRO A 26 0.64 -11.98 12.73
CA PRO A 26 1.27 -11.24 11.65
C PRO A 26 2.77 -11.52 11.61
N ALA A 27 3.35 -11.45 10.40
CA ALA A 27 4.80 -11.64 10.22
C ALA A 27 5.58 -10.48 10.85
N VAL A 28 4.98 -9.29 10.90
CA VAL A 28 5.53 -8.11 11.56
C VAL A 28 4.52 -7.62 12.60
N ASP A 29 4.93 -7.64 13.86
CA ASP A 29 4.12 -7.16 14.98
C ASP A 29 4.45 -5.69 15.27
N LEU A 30 3.57 -4.80 14.83
CA LEU A 30 3.70 -3.37 15.09
C LEU A 30 3.32 -3.00 16.53
N THR A 31 2.60 -3.86 17.26
CA THR A 31 2.20 -3.58 18.65
C THR A 31 3.38 -3.61 19.61
N ALA A 32 4.55 -4.10 19.14
CA ALA A 32 5.81 -3.98 19.87
C ALA A 32 6.27 -2.51 20.02
N PHE A 33 5.72 -1.59 19.22
CA PHE A 33 6.03 -0.16 19.27
C PHE A 33 4.87 0.62 19.89
N LYS A 34 5.17 1.56 20.76
CA LYS A 34 4.17 2.47 21.34
C LYS A 34 3.61 3.41 20.29
N THR A 35 4.48 3.89 19.41
CA THR A 35 4.13 4.85 18.35
C THR A 35 5.04 4.62 17.13
N ALA A 36 4.46 4.56 15.95
CA ALA A 36 5.18 4.57 14.70
C ALA A 36 5.06 5.93 13.99
N GLY A 37 6.08 6.31 13.24
CA GLY A 37 6.06 7.45 12.35
C GLY A 37 5.74 7.03 10.91
N LEU A 38 5.19 7.94 10.13
CA LEU A 38 5.03 7.79 8.69
C LEU A 38 5.53 9.05 7.99
N VAL A 39 6.59 8.90 7.20
CA VAL A 39 7.05 9.93 6.28
C VAL A 39 6.19 9.85 5.02
N THR A 40 5.78 11.01 4.49
CA THR A 40 5.04 11.05 3.22
C THR A 40 5.82 10.30 2.15
N LEU A 41 5.17 9.35 1.49
CA LEU A 41 5.79 8.54 0.44
C LEU A 41 6.22 9.46 -0.71
N LYS A 42 7.49 9.39 -1.10
CA LYS A 42 8.02 10.24 -2.14
C LYS A 42 7.52 9.81 -3.52
N ALA A 43 6.86 10.72 -4.26
CA ALA A 43 6.52 10.45 -5.64
C ALA A 43 7.73 10.70 -6.55
N ALA A 44 8.12 9.69 -7.34
CA ALA A 44 9.19 9.80 -8.32
C ALA A 44 8.60 9.97 -9.72
N ASP A 45 9.14 10.95 -10.48
CA ASP A 45 8.82 11.20 -11.90
C ASP A 45 7.32 11.45 -12.20
N VAL A 46 6.61 12.06 -11.23
CA VAL A 46 5.17 12.32 -11.31
C VAL A 46 4.87 13.71 -10.77
N LYS A 47 3.92 14.41 -11.39
CA LYS A 47 3.37 15.67 -10.89
C LYS A 47 1.99 15.45 -10.25
N GLY A 48 1.65 16.29 -9.27
CA GLY A 48 0.36 16.27 -8.57
C GLY A 48 0.45 15.64 -7.19
N ASP A 49 -0.68 15.13 -6.69
CA ASP A 49 -0.86 14.75 -5.28
C ASP A 49 -0.75 13.22 -5.06
N LEU A 50 0.00 12.51 -5.91
CA LEU A 50 0.10 11.05 -5.85
C LEU A 50 0.77 10.58 -4.55
N ASP A 51 1.76 11.31 -4.08
CA ASP A 51 2.46 11.12 -2.81
C ASP A 51 1.50 11.19 -1.62
N VAL A 52 0.66 12.21 -1.57
CA VAL A 52 -0.34 12.40 -0.51
C VAL A 52 -1.38 11.28 -0.56
N ALA A 53 -1.92 10.97 -1.75
CA ALA A 53 -2.90 9.89 -1.91
C ALA A 53 -2.34 8.54 -1.48
N ALA A 54 -1.15 8.18 -1.97
CA ALA A 54 -0.50 6.92 -1.64
C ALA A 54 -0.22 6.80 -0.15
N THR A 55 0.23 7.89 0.48
CA THR A 55 0.49 7.95 1.92
C THR A 55 -0.79 7.71 2.71
N GLN A 56 -1.90 8.34 2.33
CA GLN A 56 -3.18 8.18 3.01
C GLN A 56 -3.74 6.76 2.87
N TYR A 57 -3.67 6.14 1.68
CA TYR A 57 -4.08 4.75 1.52
C TYR A 57 -3.18 3.79 2.32
N PHE A 58 -1.88 4.01 2.34
CA PHE A 58 -0.96 3.20 3.14
C PHE A 58 -1.25 3.34 4.64
N LEU A 59 -1.45 4.56 5.14
CA LEU A 59 -1.81 4.85 6.54
C LEU A 59 -3.11 4.14 6.92
N GLN A 60 -4.14 4.24 6.07
CA GLN A 60 -5.42 3.59 6.29
C GLN A 60 -5.27 2.06 6.42
N GLU A 61 -4.49 1.44 5.54
CA GLU A 61 -4.31 -0.01 5.54
C GLU A 61 -3.45 -0.51 6.70
N VAL A 62 -2.39 0.23 7.08
CA VAL A 62 -1.56 -0.10 8.26
C VAL A 62 -2.39 -0.03 9.54
N THR A 63 -3.15 1.06 9.73
CA THR A 63 -3.97 1.25 10.94
C THR A 63 -5.14 0.28 11.01
N ALA A 64 -5.66 -0.17 9.85
CA ALA A 64 -6.67 -1.23 9.77
C ALA A 64 -6.09 -2.62 10.07
N ALA A 65 -4.81 -2.86 9.73
CA ALA A 65 -4.13 -4.13 9.98
C ALA A 65 -3.80 -4.32 11.46
N GLN A 66 -3.22 -3.30 12.10
CA GLN A 66 -2.88 -3.29 13.52
C GLN A 66 -3.18 -1.90 14.13
N ARG A 67 -3.82 -1.91 15.30
CA ARG A 67 -4.23 -0.68 15.99
C ARG A 67 -3.08 -0.11 16.81
N ILE A 68 -2.19 0.62 16.14
CA ILE A 68 -1.13 1.39 16.78
C ILE A 68 -1.28 2.88 16.44
N PRO A 69 -0.85 3.79 17.31
CA PRO A 69 -0.74 5.21 16.95
C PRO A 69 0.30 5.38 15.83
N VAL A 70 -0.09 6.07 14.76
CA VAL A 70 0.82 6.47 13.67
C VAL A 70 0.82 7.97 13.57
N VAL A 71 2.01 8.57 13.66
CA VAL A 71 2.23 10.02 13.53
C VAL A 71 2.71 10.32 12.12
N GLU A 72 2.00 11.18 11.40
CA GLU A 72 2.44 11.68 10.11
C GLU A 72 3.57 12.71 10.33
N LEU A 73 4.77 12.42 9.87
CA LEU A 73 5.97 13.21 10.11
C LEU A 73 6.14 14.36 9.09
N GLY A 74 5.44 14.29 7.96
CA GLY A 74 5.58 15.22 6.83
C GLY A 74 6.41 14.66 5.69
N THR A 75 6.79 15.52 4.74
CA THR A 75 7.58 15.09 3.57
C THR A 75 9.01 14.70 3.95
N ALA A 76 9.64 13.88 3.13
CA ALA A 76 11.03 13.44 3.34
C ALA A 76 11.98 14.63 3.49
N GLU A 77 11.82 15.66 2.65
CA GLU A 77 12.63 16.87 2.66
C GLU A 77 12.42 17.66 3.96
N ALA A 78 11.17 17.81 4.41
CA ALA A 78 10.85 18.54 5.64
C ALA A 78 11.38 17.81 6.88
N VAL A 79 11.24 16.49 6.93
CA VAL A 79 11.75 15.67 8.05
C VAL A 79 13.27 15.75 8.14
N LEU A 80 13.96 15.56 7.01
CA LEU A 80 15.43 15.62 6.96
C LEU A 80 15.97 17.02 7.27
N ALA A 81 15.36 18.07 6.73
CA ALA A 81 15.72 19.45 7.05
C ALA A 81 15.53 19.76 8.55
N ALA A 82 14.45 19.24 9.14
CA ALA A 82 14.15 19.45 10.55
C ALA A 82 15.17 18.82 11.52
N ILE A 83 15.89 17.79 11.09
CA ILE A 83 16.97 17.12 11.84
C ILE A 83 18.37 17.50 11.37
N GLY A 84 18.49 18.36 10.33
CA GLY A 84 19.76 18.84 9.80
C GLY A 84 20.55 17.81 8.99
N LEU A 85 19.86 16.81 8.40
CA LEU A 85 20.45 15.73 7.60
C LEU A 85 19.87 15.72 6.20
N THR A 86 20.50 14.98 5.27
CA THR A 86 20.11 14.96 3.84
C THR A 86 19.61 13.60 3.35
N GLU A 87 19.82 12.55 4.11
CA GLU A 87 19.44 11.17 3.75
C GLU A 87 18.91 10.39 4.97
N PHE A 88 18.09 9.38 4.69
CA PHE A 88 17.58 8.48 5.72
C PHE A 88 18.58 7.35 5.98
N ASP A 89 19.64 7.68 6.67
CA ASP A 89 20.64 6.76 7.19
C ASP A 89 20.36 6.39 8.67
N ARG A 90 21.36 5.78 9.31
CA ARG A 90 21.27 5.41 10.72
C ARG A 90 21.14 6.63 11.64
N ASP A 91 21.90 7.69 11.38
CA ASP A 91 21.92 8.87 12.23
C ASP A 91 20.61 9.64 12.11
N ALA A 92 20.04 9.68 10.90
CA ALA A 92 18.70 10.22 10.68
C ALA A 92 17.63 9.42 11.43
N ALA A 93 17.73 8.10 11.46
CA ALA A 93 16.78 7.28 12.21
C ALA A 93 16.80 7.57 13.72
N LEU A 94 17.98 7.70 14.31
CA LEU A 94 18.15 8.06 15.72
C LEU A 94 17.57 9.46 16.00
N ALA A 95 17.91 10.45 15.17
CA ALA A 95 17.44 11.82 15.29
C ALA A 95 15.91 11.95 15.14
N ILE A 96 15.30 11.17 14.25
CA ILE A 96 13.84 11.09 14.08
C ILE A 96 13.19 10.55 15.36
N GLY A 97 13.73 9.49 15.95
CA GLY A 97 13.23 8.94 17.20
C GLY A 97 13.25 9.95 18.34
N GLU A 98 14.36 10.67 18.50
CA GLU A 98 14.53 11.71 19.52
C GLU A 98 13.58 12.90 19.29
N LYS A 99 13.50 13.39 18.06
CA LYS A 99 12.71 14.58 17.72
C LYS A 99 11.21 14.35 17.77
N TYR A 100 10.73 13.23 17.22
CA TYR A 100 9.29 12.98 17.05
C TYR A 100 8.71 12.00 18.09
N GLY A 101 9.55 11.39 18.93
CA GLY A 101 9.10 10.44 19.94
C GLY A 101 8.53 9.13 19.39
N VAL A 102 8.97 8.72 18.19
CA VAL A 102 8.54 7.48 17.53
C VAL A 102 9.60 6.40 17.68
N GLU A 103 9.19 5.15 17.88
CA GLU A 103 10.10 4.02 18.08
C GLU A 103 10.50 3.32 16.77
N ALA A 104 9.67 3.49 15.74
CA ALA A 104 9.96 3.08 14.37
C ALA A 104 9.23 4.03 13.41
N PHE A 105 9.65 4.09 12.14
CA PHE A 105 8.96 4.88 11.14
C PHE A 105 8.97 4.21 9.78
N PHE A 106 7.89 4.46 9.04
CA PHE A 106 7.77 4.08 7.64
C PHE A 106 8.33 5.18 6.74
N VAL A 107 9.10 4.77 5.75
CA VAL A 107 9.58 5.64 4.67
C VAL A 107 9.56 4.86 3.37
N GLY A 108 9.24 5.52 2.28
CA GLY A 108 9.13 4.84 1.00
C GLY A 108 8.91 5.78 -0.17
N GLU A 109 8.71 5.16 -1.32
CA GLU A 109 8.52 5.84 -2.59
C GLU A 109 7.38 5.22 -3.39
N ILE A 110 6.73 6.04 -4.20
CA ILE A 110 5.78 5.61 -5.22
C ILE A 110 6.26 6.14 -6.57
N ALA A 111 6.24 5.29 -7.60
CA ALA A 111 6.63 5.66 -8.95
C ALA A 111 5.60 5.17 -9.96
N VAL A 112 5.40 5.96 -11.01
CA VAL A 112 4.61 5.55 -12.17
C VAL A 112 5.58 5.17 -13.28
N THR A 113 5.57 3.90 -13.65
CA THR A 113 6.41 3.37 -14.72
C THR A 113 5.53 2.94 -15.90
N LYS A 114 6.05 3.07 -17.11
CA LYS A 114 5.41 2.61 -18.35
C LYS A 114 4.01 3.20 -18.61
N VAL A 115 3.96 4.47 -18.91
CA VAL A 115 2.75 5.09 -19.50
C VAL A 115 2.67 4.70 -20.98
N LYS A 116 1.75 3.79 -21.32
CA LYS A 116 1.52 3.37 -22.71
C LYS A 116 0.15 3.85 -23.17
N PRO A 117 0.06 4.76 -24.16
CA PRO A 117 -1.22 5.08 -24.77
C PRO A 117 -1.75 3.83 -25.50
N GLN A 118 -2.93 3.37 -25.11
CA GLN A 118 -3.64 2.33 -25.85
C GLN A 118 -4.46 3.02 -26.93
N VAL A 119 -3.92 3.05 -28.16
CA VAL A 119 -4.65 3.53 -29.34
C VAL A 119 -5.27 2.30 -30.00
N ASP A 120 -6.60 2.23 -29.98
CA ASP A 120 -7.33 1.24 -30.77
C ASP A 120 -7.39 1.75 -32.22
N LEU A 121 -6.48 1.26 -33.07
CA LEU A 121 -6.38 1.63 -34.48
C LEU A 121 -7.61 1.18 -35.30
N ALA A 122 -8.46 0.30 -34.76
CA ALA A 122 -9.70 -0.13 -35.39
C ALA A 122 -10.90 0.76 -35.02
N ALA A 123 -10.74 1.69 -34.07
CA ALA A 123 -11.81 2.57 -33.66
C ALA A 123 -12.06 3.70 -34.67
N PRO A 124 -13.33 4.06 -34.93
CA PRO A 124 -13.64 5.25 -35.74
C PRO A 124 -12.98 6.51 -35.14
N LEU A 125 -12.54 7.43 -36.00
CA LEU A 125 -11.85 8.68 -35.60
C LEU A 125 -12.56 9.46 -34.48
N SER A 126 -13.88 9.38 -34.38
CA SER A 126 -14.66 9.99 -33.29
C SER A 126 -14.44 9.33 -31.90
N LYS A 127 -13.91 8.12 -31.84
CA LYS A 127 -13.58 7.39 -30.60
C LYS A 127 -12.11 7.46 -30.21
N ILE A 128 -11.23 7.95 -31.08
CA ILE A 128 -9.79 8.11 -30.81
C ILE A 128 -9.54 9.20 -29.75
N LEU A 129 -10.48 10.09 -29.52
CA LEU A 129 -10.42 11.13 -28.46
C LEU A 129 -10.48 10.57 -27.03
N PHE A 130 -10.77 9.27 -26.86
CA PHE A 130 -10.79 8.59 -25.55
C PHE A 130 -9.70 7.52 -25.46
N ALA A 131 -8.46 7.89 -25.80
CA ALA A 131 -7.33 7.00 -25.61
C ALA A 131 -7.21 6.61 -24.12
N ARG A 132 -7.41 5.33 -23.82
CA ARG A 132 -7.10 4.80 -22.50
C ARG A 132 -5.60 4.72 -22.36
N THR A 133 -5.09 5.20 -21.25
CA THR A 133 -3.66 5.12 -20.95
C THR A 133 -3.44 4.06 -19.88
N ALA A 134 -2.70 3.02 -20.21
CA ALA A 134 -2.25 2.04 -19.24
C ALA A 134 -0.96 2.56 -18.56
N PHE A 135 -0.86 2.35 -17.26
CA PHE A 135 0.29 2.71 -16.46
C PHE A 135 0.56 1.61 -15.43
N ASP A 136 1.82 1.47 -15.05
CA ASP A 136 2.21 0.64 -13.92
C ASP A 136 2.58 1.55 -12.76
N ILE A 137 1.97 1.33 -11.59
CA ILE A 137 2.37 1.97 -10.33
C ILE A 137 3.16 0.97 -9.52
N SER A 138 4.31 1.40 -9.02
CA SER A 138 5.10 0.67 -8.03
C SER A 138 5.16 1.47 -6.73
N MET A 139 4.98 0.79 -5.61
CA MET A 139 5.17 1.36 -4.28
C MET A 139 6.14 0.49 -3.50
N LYS A 140 7.14 1.11 -2.88
CA LYS A 140 8.13 0.43 -2.04
C LYS A 140 8.19 1.15 -0.70
N VAL A 141 8.07 0.37 0.37
CA VAL A 141 8.07 0.91 1.74
C VAL A 141 8.99 0.08 2.61
N ARG A 142 9.65 0.72 3.56
CA ARG A 142 10.44 0.08 4.61
C ARG A 142 10.04 0.64 5.98
N LEU A 143 10.10 -0.20 6.99
CA LEU A 143 9.98 0.14 8.40
C LEU A 143 11.38 0.17 9.01
N VAL A 144 11.74 1.27 9.63
CA VAL A 144 13.07 1.51 10.20
C VAL A 144 12.95 1.74 11.70
N SER A 145 13.79 1.07 12.48
CA SER A 145 13.89 1.27 13.93
C SER A 145 14.62 2.58 14.23
N THR A 146 14.06 3.39 15.11
CA THR A 146 14.72 4.60 15.59
C THR A 146 15.78 4.33 16.67
N ALA A 147 15.81 3.13 17.25
CA ALA A 147 16.78 2.77 18.28
C ALA A 147 18.19 2.53 17.70
N ASN A 148 18.30 2.06 16.47
CA ASN A 148 19.57 1.64 15.87
C ASN A 148 19.66 1.84 14.35
N GLY A 149 18.62 2.36 13.69
CA GLY A 149 18.57 2.55 12.24
C GLY A 149 18.37 1.27 11.43
N ALA A 150 18.12 0.13 12.08
CA ALA A 150 17.91 -1.13 11.36
C ALA A 150 16.60 -1.14 10.57
N THR A 151 16.64 -1.66 9.36
CA THR A 151 15.42 -1.95 8.61
C THR A 151 14.77 -3.20 9.19
N LEU A 152 13.59 -3.03 9.77
CA LEU A 152 12.82 -4.10 10.40
C LEU A 152 11.96 -4.86 9.40
N TRP A 153 11.51 -4.17 8.36
CA TRP A 153 10.68 -4.73 7.29
C TRP A 153 10.82 -3.89 6.03
N THR A 154 10.72 -4.54 4.88
CA THR A 154 10.63 -3.89 3.57
C THR A 154 9.79 -4.74 2.64
N ASP A 155 8.94 -4.10 1.87
CA ASP A 155 8.17 -4.75 0.80
C ASP A 155 7.94 -3.79 -0.36
N SER A 156 7.58 -4.36 -1.51
CA SER A 156 7.24 -3.61 -2.72
C SER A 156 6.10 -4.28 -3.46
N ALA A 157 5.20 -3.48 -4.02
CA ALA A 157 4.11 -3.96 -4.84
C ALA A 157 4.00 -3.15 -6.12
N VAL A 158 3.61 -3.83 -7.21
CA VAL A 158 3.36 -3.23 -8.51
C VAL A 158 1.95 -3.58 -8.95
N ARG A 159 1.22 -2.61 -9.50
CA ARG A 159 -0.10 -2.79 -10.10
C ARG A 159 -0.22 -2.01 -11.39
N GLN A 160 -0.94 -2.63 -12.31
CA GLN A 160 -1.32 -2.00 -13.55
C GLN A 160 -2.68 -1.34 -13.40
N GLY A 161 -2.79 -0.09 -13.86
CA GLY A 161 -4.04 0.64 -13.94
C GLY A 161 -4.30 1.14 -15.35
N THR A 162 -5.55 1.53 -15.60
CA THR A 162 -5.95 2.14 -16.86
C THR A 162 -6.82 3.35 -16.55
N VAL A 163 -6.44 4.52 -17.07
CA VAL A 163 -7.22 5.75 -16.90
C VAL A 163 -7.68 6.28 -18.25
N ALA A 164 -8.85 6.92 -18.27
CA ALA A 164 -9.46 7.45 -19.48
C ALA A 164 -8.68 8.67 -20.05
N ALA A 165 -7.99 9.43 -19.18
CA ALA A 165 -7.11 10.53 -19.59
C ALA A 165 -6.10 10.79 -18.45
N VAL A 166 -4.82 10.84 -18.80
CA VAL A 166 -3.77 11.37 -17.94
C VAL A 166 -3.33 12.69 -18.55
N GLY A 167 -3.40 13.76 -17.78
CA GLY A 167 -2.76 15.03 -18.17
C GLY A 167 -1.26 14.79 -18.28
N VAL A 168 -0.62 15.39 -19.25
CA VAL A 168 0.84 15.39 -19.41
C VAL A 168 1.31 16.82 -19.35
N ASP A 169 2.21 17.12 -18.42
CA ASP A 169 2.85 18.42 -18.32
C ASP A 169 4.38 18.25 -18.32
N GLY A 170 5.04 18.83 -19.32
CA GLY A 170 6.48 18.70 -19.50
C GLY A 170 6.96 17.26 -19.72
N GLY A 171 6.12 16.40 -20.32
CA GLY A 171 6.44 14.98 -20.56
C GLY A 171 6.18 14.04 -19.36
N MET A 172 5.80 14.59 -18.21
CA MET A 172 5.47 13.81 -17.01
C MET A 172 3.96 13.66 -16.84
N PRO A 173 3.47 12.48 -16.42
CA PRO A 173 2.05 12.30 -16.11
C PRO A 173 1.66 13.14 -14.89
N VAL A 174 0.50 13.81 -14.99
CA VAL A 174 -0.08 14.62 -13.91
C VAL A 174 -1.25 13.86 -13.30
N PHE A 175 -1.16 13.58 -12.01
CA PHE A 175 -2.24 12.99 -11.24
C PHE A 175 -2.81 14.02 -10.27
N SER A 176 -4.14 14.13 -10.22
CA SER A 176 -4.82 15.04 -9.29
C SER A 176 -5.91 14.31 -8.53
N ILE A 177 -5.86 14.41 -7.21
CA ILE A 177 -6.91 13.88 -6.31
C ILE A 177 -8.24 14.61 -6.53
N ARG A 178 -8.21 15.86 -7.00
CA ARG A 178 -9.44 16.66 -7.22
C ARG A 178 -10.32 16.10 -8.34
N ASN A 179 -9.74 15.44 -9.32
CA ASN A 179 -10.47 14.70 -10.33
C ASN A 179 -10.56 13.24 -9.83
N LYS A 180 -11.65 12.89 -9.12
CA LYS A 180 -11.90 11.53 -8.63
C LYS A 180 -11.69 10.51 -9.75
N ASN A 181 -10.48 9.97 -9.82
CA ASN A 181 -10.14 8.90 -10.74
C ASN A 181 -10.30 7.58 -9.98
N THR A 182 -11.52 7.05 -9.99
CA THR A 182 -11.86 5.80 -9.31
C THR A 182 -10.89 4.66 -9.60
N ALA A 183 -10.35 4.61 -10.82
CA ALA A 183 -9.36 3.59 -11.20
C ALA A 183 -8.01 3.78 -10.50
N MET A 184 -7.56 5.01 -10.30
CA MET A 184 -6.33 5.30 -9.57
C MET A 184 -6.49 4.98 -8.08
N ASP A 185 -7.61 5.40 -7.48
CA ASP A 185 -7.93 5.14 -6.08
C ASP A 185 -7.99 3.63 -5.79
N GLU A 186 -8.55 2.85 -6.71
CA GLU A 186 -8.63 1.39 -6.61
C GLU A 186 -7.22 0.76 -6.66
N VAL A 187 -6.38 1.19 -7.60
CA VAL A 187 -5.00 0.70 -7.73
C VAL A 187 -4.18 1.03 -6.49
N LEU A 188 -4.26 2.28 -5.98
CA LEU A 188 -3.53 2.69 -4.78
C LEU A 188 -3.96 1.90 -3.54
N ARG A 189 -5.27 1.69 -3.37
CA ARG A 189 -5.80 0.88 -2.28
C ARG A 189 -5.33 -0.57 -2.37
N GLU A 190 -5.37 -1.17 -3.56
CA GLU A 190 -4.92 -2.54 -3.76
C GLU A 190 -3.41 -2.71 -3.46
N ILE A 191 -2.58 -1.76 -3.90
CA ILE A 191 -1.15 -1.74 -3.59
C ILE A 191 -0.92 -1.62 -2.08
N ALA A 192 -1.58 -0.67 -1.43
CA ALA A 192 -1.46 -0.45 0.00
C ALA A 192 -1.92 -1.68 0.81
N PHE A 193 -3.06 -2.28 0.42
CA PHE A 193 -3.55 -3.52 1.04
C PHE A 193 -2.54 -4.66 0.91
N ARG A 194 -1.92 -4.82 -0.27
CA ARG A 194 -0.94 -5.87 -0.50
C ARG A 194 0.33 -5.65 0.32
N LEU A 195 0.87 -4.44 0.35
CA LEU A 195 2.05 -4.09 1.15
C LEU A 195 1.85 -4.31 2.65
N THR A 196 0.62 -4.09 3.13
CA THR A 196 0.30 -4.25 4.56
C THR A 196 -0.14 -5.66 4.93
N TRP A 197 0.00 -6.63 4.02
CA TRP A 197 -0.40 -8.02 4.26
C TRP A 197 0.34 -8.65 5.43
N ASP A 198 1.64 -8.41 5.55
CA ASP A 198 2.50 -8.96 6.59
C ASP A 198 2.16 -8.45 8.00
N PHE A 199 1.40 -7.37 8.08
CA PHE A 199 0.88 -6.83 9.35
C PHE A 199 -0.46 -7.45 9.76
N ARG A 200 -1.02 -8.38 8.97
CA ARG A 200 -2.33 -8.99 9.23
C ARG A 200 -2.20 -10.41 9.76
N PRO A 201 -3.01 -10.79 10.76
CA PRO A 201 -3.10 -12.20 11.14
C PRO A 201 -3.74 -12.99 9.98
N THR A 202 -3.23 -14.19 9.76
CA THR A 202 -3.75 -15.09 8.72
C THR A 202 -4.40 -16.32 9.35
N ARG A 203 -5.27 -17.01 8.59
CA ARG A 203 -5.88 -18.26 9.01
C ARG A 203 -5.26 -19.41 8.24
N ARG A 204 -4.69 -20.38 8.95
CA ARG A 204 -4.17 -21.60 8.37
C ARG A 204 -5.09 -22.76 8.70
N ARG A 205 -5.44 -23.59 7.73
CA ARG A 205 -6.15 -24.83 7.93
C ARG A 205 -5.21 -25.84 8.59
N LEU A 206 -5.71 -26.51 9.66
CA LEU A 206 -5.02 -27.60 10.34
C LEU A 206 -5.25 -28.91 9.60
#